data_59bed42af3d800f39719bdddfd8c3d63
#
_entry.id   59bed42af3d800f39719bdddfd8c3d63
#
_cell.length_a   1.000
_cell.length_b   1.000
_cell.length_c   1.000
_cell.angle_alpha   90.00
_cell.angle_beta   90.00
_cell.angle_gamma   90.00
#
_symmetry.space_group_name_H-M   'P 1'
#
loop_
_entity.id
_entity.type
_entity.pdbx_description
1 polymer ?
#
loop_
_entity_poly.entity_id
_entity_poly.type
_entity_poly.pdbx_seq_one_letter_code
_entity_poly.pdbx_strand_id
1 'polypeptide(L)'
;MSVSRASHIVCRRCCASSRRAAVAVRAPILTTPSTAGIVTASPTTISAKPSLARSFSISTRSQQQNTTSSSAASPPRTHYDLFPETLPSGPPPAGHFPIDLRSLRKEFLLLQSRHHPDLHPSGPQKARAEGSSALINEAYKTLSNPLLRAQYLLSLRGVDVANDETLKIEEPDLLGLVLEAREEIEDAEAEEELEAPRQENDERIRKSEEVLEKAFQEDDIEAAKRESVRLRYWVNIKESLDNWESGKPVVLQH
;
A
#
# COMPACT_ATOMS: atom_id res chain seq x y z
N MET A 1 48.33 28.13 39.25
CA MET A 1 49.37 27.09 39.32
C MET A 1 48.78 25.85 38.66
N SER A 2 49.11 25.68 37.39
CA SER A 2 49.92 24.58 36.86
C SER A 2 49.11 23.28 36.81
N VAL A 3 49.01 22.47 35.75
CA VAL A 3 49.82 22.31 34.53
C VAL A 3 48.97 21.50 33.54
N SER A 4 49.04 21.91 32.31
CA SER A 4 48.80 21.21 31.06
C SER A 4 49.28 19.76 31.03
N ARG A 5 48.54 18.87 30.35
CA ARG A 5 49.17 17.82 29.49
C ARG A 5 48.28 17.45 28.32
N ALA A 6 48.70 17.85 27.17
CA ALA A 6 48.35 17.27 25.88
C ALA A 6 48.99 15.88 25.75
N SER A 7 48.31 14.98 25.12
CA SER A 7 48.93 13.78 24.55
C SER A 7 48.36 13.50 23.18
N HIS A 8 49.22 13.74 22.21
CA HIS A 8 49.18 13.25 20.81
C HIS A 8 49.36 11.73 20.81
N ILE A 9 48.64 11.02 19.97
CA ILE A 9 49.07 9.80 19.32
C ILE A 9 48.23 9.66 18.05
N VAL A 10 48.74 10.05 16.91
CA VAL A 10 49.53 9.31 15.89
C VAL A 10 48.69 8.33 15.06
N CYS A 11 48.40 8.80 13.89
CA CYS A 11 48.05 8.12 12.65
C CYS A 11 48.87 6.85 12.41
N ARG A 12 48.27 5.75 12.03
CA ARG A 12 48.91 4.73 11.23
C ARG A 12 48.02 4.25 10.08
N ARG A 13 48.37 4.70 8.92
CA ARG A 13 48.11 4.09 7.62
C ARG A 13 48.45 2.60 7.67
N CYS A 14 47.65 1.79 7.02
CA CYS A 14 48.14 0.70 6.22
C CYS A 14 47.22 0.43 5.04
N CYS A 15 47.73 0.70 3.89
CA CYS A 15 47.29 0.22 2.59
C CYS A 15 47.32 -1.31 2.52
N ALA A 16 46.29 -1.90 1.97
CA ALA A 16 46.42 -3.16 1.27
C ALA A 16 45.48 -3.20 0.06
N SER A 17 46.07 -3.04 -1.06
CA SER A 17 45.61 -3.36 -2.41
C SER A 17 45.39 -4.87 -2.52
N SER A 18 44.27 -5.34 -3.07
CA SER A 18 44.32 -6.54 -3.92
C SER A 18 43.06 -6.76 -4.74
N ARG A 19 43.19 -6.58 -6.01
CA ARG A 19 42.90 -7.51 -7.13
C ARG A 19 41.42 -7.74 -7.50
N ARG A 20 41.12 -7.20 -8.65
CA ARG A 20 40.05 -7.52 -9.59
C ARG A 20 40.00 -9.01 -9.92
N ALA A 21 38.86 -9.59 -9.92
CA ALA A 21 38.52 -10.75 -10.74
C ALA A 21 37.24 -10.43 -11.51
N ALA A 22 37.38 -10.17 -12.78
CA ALA A 22 36.32 -10.09 -13.75
C ALA A 22 35.87 -11.52 -14.09
N VAL A 23 34.66 -11.87 -13.83
CA VAL A 23 34.02 -13.07 -14.37
C VAL A 23 33.05 -12.63 -15.45
N ALA A 24 33.45 -12.87 -16.69
CA ALA A 24 32.60 -12.74 -17.86
C ALA A 24 31.60 -13.92 -17.88
N VAL A 25 30.31 -13.66 -17.77
CA VAL A 25 29.26 -14.64 -18.05
C VAL A 25 28.66 -14.34 -19.42
N ARG A 26 28.89 -15.30 -20.30
CA ARG A 26 28.49 -15.40 -21.69
C ARG A 26 26.98 -15.59 -21.78
N ALA A 27 26.29 -14.77 -22.56
CA ALA A 27 24.90 -14.96 -22.96
C ALA A 27 24.77 -16.08 -24.01
N PRO A 28 23.76 -16.92 -23.96
CA PRO A 28 23.38 -17.75 -25.08
C PRO A 28 22.35 -17.05 -25.96
N ILE A 29 22.70 -16.93 -27.22
CA ILE A 29 21.83 -16.56 -28.34
C ILE A 29 20.92 -17.77 -28.60
N LEU A 30 19.60 -17.57 -28.57
CA LEU A 30 18.62 -18.53 -29.08
C LEU A 30 17.90 -17.91 -30.28
N THR A 31 18.17 -18.52 -31.39
CA THR A 31 17.62 -18.35 -32.73
C THR A 31 16.14 -18.71 -32.79
N THR A 32 15.36 -17.86 -33.46
CA THR A 32 13.99 -18.13 -33.92
C THR A 32 14.00 -19.01 -35.17
N PRO A 33 12.99 -19.86 -35.38
CA PRO A 33 12.55 -20.16 -36.74
C PRO A 33 11.15 -19.65 -37.00
N SER A 34 11.08 -18.90 -38.06
CA SER A 34 9.89 -18.52 -38.83
C SER A 34 9.28 -19.76 -39.48
N THR A 35 7.97 -19.94 -39.40
CA THR A 35 7.23 -20.69 -40.41
C THR A 35 5.86 -20.06 -40.65
N ALA A 36 5.67 -19.59 -41.85
CA ALA A 36 4.43 -19.12 -42.43
C ALA A 36 3.51 -20.32 -42.71
N GLY A 37 2.23 -20.16 -42.46
CA GLY A 37 1.18 -21.06 -42.87
C GLY A 37 -0.10 -20.27 -43.16
N ILE A 38 -0.23 -19.87 -44.42
CA ILE A 38 -1.44 -19.29 -45.00
C ILE A 38 -2.40 -20.45 -45.23
N VAL A 39 -3.60 -20.41 -44.69
CA VAL A 39 -4.73 -21.24 -45.13
C VAL A 39 -5.95 -20.35 -45.38
N THR A 40 -6.24 -20.15 -46.62
CA THR A 40 -7.45 -19.56 -47.13
C THR A 40 -8.60 -20.57 -47.06
N ALA A 41 -9.76 -20.16 -46.55
CA ALA A 41 -11.02 -20.87 -46.79
C ALA A 41 -12.16 -19.88 -47.04
N SER A 42 -12.76 -20.07 -48.17
CA SER A 42 -13.84 -19.29 -48.79
C SER A 42 -15.20 -19.46 -48.10
N PRO A 43 -16.15 -18.54 -48.36
CA PRO A 43 -17.46 -18.54 -47.69
C PRO A 43 -18.48 -19.45 -48.42
N THR A 44 -19.23 -20.20 -47.63
CA THR A 44 -20.40 -20.94 -48.13
C THR A 44 -21.67 -20.16 -47.79
N THR A 45 -22.31 -19.66 -48.84
CA THR A 45 -23.66 -19.10 -48.85
C THR A 45 -24.69 -20.20 -48.68
N ILE A 46 -25.55 -20.09 -47.69
CA ILE A 46 -26.79 -20.91 -47.61
C ILE A 46 -28.00 -19.97 -47.62
N SER A 47 -28.80 -20.21 -48.68
CA SER A 47 -30.03 -19.57 -49.06
C SER A 47 -31.14 -19.72 -48.02
N ALA A 48 -31.81 -18.63 -47.71
CA ALA A 48 -33.03 -18.58 -46.90
C ALA A 48 -34.27 -18.79 -47.78
N LYS A 49 -35.19 -19.64 -47.34
CA LYS A 49 -36.58 -19.68 -47.79
C LYS A 49 -37.51 -19.09 -46.73
N PRO A 50 -38.52 -18.28 -47.14
CA PRO A 50 -39.46 -17.70 -46.19
C PRO A 50 -40.61 -18.67 -45.88
N SER A 51 -40.98 -18.77 -44.60
CA SER A 51 -42.19 -19.47 -44.16
C SER A 51 -43.13 -18.53 -43.43
N LEU A 52 -44.23 -18.35 -44.01
CA LEU A 52 -45.56 -17.87 -43.67
C LEU A 52 -45.85 -17.48 -42.20
N ALA A 53 -46.33 -16.26 -42.11
CA ALA A 53 -46.93 -15.63 -40.94
C ALA A 53 -48.16 -16.41 -40.40
N ARG A 54 -48.20 -16.61 -39.11
CA ARG A 54 -49.46 -16.80 -38.36
C ARG A 54 -49.58 -15.69 -37.31
N SER A 55 -50.54 -14.80 -37.56
CA SER A 55 -50.97 -13.78 -36.65
C SER A 55 -51.70 -14.45 -35.47
N PHE A 56 -51.15 -14.30 -34.26
CA PHE A 56 -51.91 -14.52 -33.06
C PHE A 56 -52.09 -13.16 -32.37
N SER A 57 -53.32 -12.68 -32.39
CA SER A 57 -53.76 -11.58 -31.52
C SER A 57 -53.86 -12.05 -30.10
N ILE A 58 -52.99 -11.54 -29.25
CA ILE A 58 -53.09 -11.73 -27.79
C ILE A 58 -53.40 -10.39 -27.17
N SER A 59 -54.57 -10.36 -26.57
CA SER A 59 -55.16 -9.35 -25.73
C SER A 59 -54.18 -8.68 -24.81
N THR A 60 -54.07 -7.37 -24.91
CA THR A 60 -53.31 -6.47 -24.06
C THR A 60 -53.95 -6.40 -22.66
N ARG A 61 -53.49 -7.26 -21.77
CA ARG A 61 -53.74 -7.06 -20.35
C ARG A 61 -52.68 -6.12 -19.81
N SER A 62 -53.04 -4.86 -19.60
CA SER A 62 -52.21 -3.89 -18.87
C SER A 62 -51.80 -4.45 -17.51
N GLN A 63 -50.61 -5.02 -17.45
CA GLN A 63 -49.90 -5.18 -16.17
C GLN A 63 -49.20 -3.85 -15.96
N GLN A 64 -49.70 -3.11 -14.96
CA GLN A 64 -48.97 -2.06 -14.30
C GLN A 64 -47.64 -2.66 -13.82
N GLN A 65 -46.61 -2.40 -14.59
CA GLN A 65 -45.25 -2.61 -14.12
C GLN A 65 -45.01 -1.58 -13.02
N ASN A 66 -45.07 -2.08 -11.79
CA ASN A 66 -44.41 -1.44 -10.68
C ASN A 66 -43.00 -1.12 -11.15
N THR A 67 -42.73 0.15 -11.33
CA THR A 67 -41.38 0.67 -11.47
C THR A 67 -40.66 0.32 -10.18
N THR A 68 -40.03 -0.84 -10.17
CA THR A 68 -38.95 -1.12 -9.24
C THR A 68 -37.95 0.01 -9.41
N SER A 69 -37.89 0.84 -8.41
CA SER A 69 -36.86 1.83 -8.19
C SER A 69 -35.53 1.26 -8.64
N SER A 70 -34.96 1.91 -9.65
CA SER A 70 -33.55 1.75 -10.02
C SER A 70 -32.76 1.63 -8.73
N SER A 71 -32.26 0.43 -8.46
CA SER A 71 -31.20 0.23 -7.48
C SER A 71 -30.05 1.08 -7.97
N ALA A 72 -29.95 2.30 -7.46
CA ALA A 72 -28.73 3.08 -7.57
C ALA A 72 -27.63 2.15 -7.05
N ALA A 73 -26.71 1.80 -7.93
CA ALA A 73 -25.57 0.97 -7.56
C ALA A 73 -24.93 1.61 -6.32
N SER A 74 -25.03 0.92 -5.20
CA SER A 74 -24.39 1.39 -3.98
C SER A 74 -22.94 1.66 -4.31
N PRO A 75 -22.37 2.82 -3.92
CA PRO A 75 -20.97 3.10 -4.19
C PRO A 75 -20.13 1.91 -3.68
N PRO A 76 -19.03 1.58 -4.35
CA PRO A 76 -18.20 0.47 -3.93
C PRO A 76 -17.82 0.66 -2.46
N ARG A 77 -18.00 -0.39 -1.65
CA ARG A 77 -17.70 -0.34 -0.22
C ARG A 77 -16.21 -0.07 -0.05
N THR A 78 -15.90 0.98 0.68
CA THR A 78 -14.54 1.33 1.05
C THR A 78 -14.08 0.51 2.27
N HIS A 79 -12.78 0.50 2.56
CA HIS A 79 -12.27 -0.11 3.79
C HIS A 79 -12.85 0.55 5.05
N TYR A 80 -13.22 1.83 4.97
CA TYR A 80 -13.85 2.58 6.05
C TYR A 80 -15.24 2.03 6.40
N ASP A 81 -16.01 1.57 5.42
CA ASP A 81 -17.34 1.02 5.61
C ASP A 81 -17.38 -0.29 6.41
N LEU A 82 -16.23 -0.95 6.53
CA LEU A 82 -16.10 -2.18 7.32
C LEU A 82 -16.00 -1.92 8.82
N PHE A 83 -15.62 -0.70 9.21
CA PHE A 83 -15.41 -0.30 10.61
C PHE A 83 -16.33 0.85 11.03
N PRO A 84 -17.68 0.67 10.97
CA PRO A 84 -18.62 1.75 11.24
C PRO A 84 -18.65 2.23 12.70
N GLU A 85 -18.19 1.42 13.66
CA GLU A 85 -18.13 1.81 15.07
C GLU A 85 -16.94 2.76 15.32
N THR A 86 -15.80 2.50 14.67
CA THR A 86 -14.60 3.33 14.80
C THR A 86 -14.61 4.52 13.84
N LEU A 87 -15.15 4.33 12.64
CA LEU A 87 -15.09 5.30 11.53
C LEU A 87 -16.49 5.67 11.01
N PRO A 88 -17.37 6.22 11.85
CA PRO A 88 -18.77 6.48 11.47
C PRO A 88 -18.91 7.53 10.37
N SER A 89 -17.94 8.45 10.26
CA SER A 89 -17.94 9.52 9.24
C SER A 89 -17.37 9.07 7.90
N GLY A 90 -16.81 7.85 7.81
CA GLY A 90 -16.16 7.37 6.59
C GLY A 90 -14.82 8.02 6.31
N PRO A 91 -14.37 7.99 5.04
CA PRO A 91 -13.07 8.57 4.64
C PRO A 91 -13.11 10.11 4.63
N PRO A 92 -11.93 10.77 4.71
CA PRO A 92 -11.82 12.20 4.44
C PRO A 92 -12.36 12.59 3.05
N PRO A 93 -12.97 13.78 2.87
CA PRO A 93 -13.03 14.90 3.81
C PRO A 93 -14.12 14.80 4.88
N ALA A 94 -15.06 13.84 4.82
CA ALA A 94 -16.14 13.72 5.79
C ALA A 94 -15.64 13.19 7.15
N GLY A 95 -14.71 12.25 7.14
CA GLY A 95 -14.04 11.71 8.32
C GLY A 95 -12.65 12.31 8.52
N HIS A 96 -11.95 11.82 9.57
CA HIS A 96 -10.61 12.23 9.91
C HIS A 96 -9.57 11.26 9.34
N PHE A 97 -8.36 11.78 9.04
CA PHE A 97 -7.25 10.93 8.63
C PHE A 97 -6.65 10.17 9.82
N PRO A 98 -6.34 10.78 10.99
CA PRO A 98 -5.89 10.03 12.16
C PRO A 98 -6.97 9.10 12.69
N ILE A 99 -6.59 7.86 13.00
CA ILE A 99 -7.51 6.81 13.49
C ILE A 99 -7.05 6.35 14.87
N ASP A 100 -7.98 6.17 15.81
CA ASP A 100 -7.69 5.51 17.07
C ASP A 100 -7.45 4.01 16.85
N LEU A 101 -6.18 3.62 16.86
CA LEU A 101 -5.75 2.25 16.63
C LEU A 101 -6.27 1.25 17.67
N ARG A 102 -6.56 1.70 18.90
CA ARG A 102 -7.10 0.83 19.95
C ARG A 102 -8.54 0.45 19.66
N SER A 103 -9.34 1.42 19.27
CA SER A 103 -10.74 1.21 18.87
C SER A 103 -10.82 0.40 17.60
N LEU A 104 -10.01 0.71 16.58
CA LEU A 104 -9.94 -0.04 15.33
C LEU A 104 -9.58 -1.52 15.57
N ARG A 105 -8.58 -1.79 16.42
CA ARG A 105 -8.19 -3.15 16.77
C ARG A 105 -9.30 -3.91 17.49
N LYS A 106 -10.02 -3.25 18.40
CA LYS A 106 -11.15 -3.85 19.12
C LYS A 106 -12.26 -4.28 18.14
N GLU A 107 -12.63 -3.39 17.25
CA GLU A 107 -13.66 -3.66 16.23
C GLU A 107 -13.20 -4.75 15.26
N PHE A 108 -11.95 -4.70 14.82
CA PHE A 108 -11.33 -5.74 13.99
C PHE A 108 -11.44 -7.13 14.62
N LEU A 109 -11.07 -7.29 15.89
CA LEU A 109 -11.16 -8.58 16.60
C LEU A 109 -12.60 -9.07 16.70
N LEU A 110 -13.55 -8.17 16.91
CA LEU A 110 -14.97 -8.49 16.95
C LEU A 110 -15.48 -8.97 15.58
N LEU A 111 -15.10 -8.29 14.50
CA LEU A 111 -15.44 -8.68 13.14
C LEU A 111 -14.81 -10.03 12.75
N GLN A 112 -13.55 -10.25 13.08
CA GLN A 112 -12.87 -11.52 12.85
C GLN A 112 -13.54 -12.67 13.60
N SER A 113 -13.93 -12.47 14.85
CA SER A 113 -14.63 -13.51 15.62
C SER A 113 -15.99 -13.89 15.02
N ARG A 114 -16.65 -12.97 14.29
CA ARG A 114 -17.94 -13.24 13.62
C ARG A 114 -17.78 -13.90 12.25
N HIS A 115 -16.69 -13.59 11.55
CA HIS A 115 -16.43 -14.05 10.18
C HIS A 115 -15.36 -15.14 10.09
N HIS A 116 -14.98 -15.77 11.21
CA HIS A 116 -13.98 -16.82 11.20
C HIS A 116 -14.47 -18.03 10.39
N PRO A 117 -13.68 -18.53 9.42
CA PRO A 117 -14.12 -19.62 8.56
C PRO A 117 -14.41 -20.92 9.30
N ASP A 118 -13.79 -21.15 10.47
CA ASP A 118 -14.00 -22.35 11.28
C ASP A 118 -15.38 -22.40 11.96
N LEU A 119 -16.07 -21.26 12.04
CA LEU A 119 -17.43 -21.20 12.55
C LEU A 119 -18.49 -21.65 11.54
N HIS A 120 -18.10 -21.85 10.29
CA HIS A 120 -18.99 -22.21 9.20
C HIS A 120 -18.74 -23.62 8.68
N PRO A 121 -19.81 -24.39 8.38
CA PRO A 121 -19.68 -25.70 7.78
C PRO A 121 -19.03 -25.61 6.40
N SER A 122 -18.34 -26.69 6.01
CA SER A 122 -17.70 -26.78 4.70
C SER A 122 -18.70 -26.54 3.56
N GLY A 123 -18.27 -25.72 2.57
CA GLY A 123 -19.11 -25.37 1.42
C GLY A 123 -19.15 -23.88 1.13
N PRO A 124 -20.18 -23.41 0.41
CA PRO A 124 -20.27 -22.01 -0.04
C PRO A 124 -20.27 -20.98 1.11
N GLN A 125 -20.74 -21.36 2.28
CA GLN A 125 -20.76 -20.47 3.46
C GLN A 125 -19.34 -20.26 4.00
N LYS A 126 -18.52 -21.31 4.08
CA LYS A 126 -17.12 -21.22 4.49
C LYS A 126 -16.31 -20.36 3.51
N ALA A 127 -16.49 -20.55 2.20
CA ALA A 127 -15.81 -19.73 1.19
C ALA A 127 -16.19 -18.23 1.29
N ARG A 128 -17.45 -17.90 1.62
CA ARG A 128 -17.86 -16.53 1.87
C ARG A 128 -17.23 -15.96 3.13
N ALA A 129 -17.16 -16.73 4.20
CA ALA A 129 -16.51 -16.33 5.45
C ALA A 129 -15.00 -16.09 5.24
N GLU A 130 -14.33 -16.95 4.48
CA GLU A 130 -12.92 -16.78 4.10
C GLU A 130 -12.70 -15.46 3.34
N GLY A 131 -13.54 -15.17 2.33
CA GLY A 131 -13.48 -13.92 1.58
C GLY A 131 -13.73 -12.69 2.47
N SER A 132 -14.72 -12.76 3.37
CA SER A 132 -15.01 -11.66 4.31
C SER A 132 -13.87 -11.46 5.30
N SER A 133 -13.32 -12.54 5.86
CA SER A 133 -12.18 -12.50 6.78
C SER A 133 -10.93 -11.92 6.10
N ALA A 134 -10.64 -12.31 4.86
CA ALA A 134 -9.53 -11.76 4.09
C ALA A 134 -9.70 -10.25 3.86
N LEU A 135 -10.89 -9.80 3.46
CA LEU A 135 -11.18 -8.38 3.26
C LEU A 135 -11.06 -7.57 4.56
N ILE A 136 -11.54 -8.09 5.69
CA ILE A 136 -11.40 -7.45 6.99
C ILE A 136 -9.92 -7.33 7.39
N ASN A 137 -9.10 -8.36 7.14
CA ASN A 137 -7.67 -8.32 7.41
C ASN A 137 -6.95 -7.27 6.56
N GLU A 138 -7.24 -7.24 5.26
CA GLU A 138 -6.67 -6.25 4.33
C GLU A 138 -7.05 -4.83 4.74
N ALA A 139 -8.32 -4.58 5.03
CA ALA A 139 -8.79 -3.27 5.46
C ALA A 139 -8.15 -2.84 6.79
N TYR A 140 -8.04 -3.74 7.77
CA TYR A 140 -7.35 -3.44 9.02
C TYR A 140 -5.87 -3.11 8.80
N LYS A 141 -5.16 -3.90 8.00
CA LYS A 141 -3.75 -3.64 7.66
C LYS A 141 -3.58 -2.26 7.01
N THR A 142 -4.45 -1.94 6.05
CA THR A 142 -4.41 -0.65 5.33
C THR A 142 -4.72 0.53 6.25
N LEU A 143 -5.75 0.42 7.08
CA LEU A 143 -6.19 1.53 7.94
C LEU A 143 -5.31 1.71 9.19
N SER A 144 -4.67 0.66 9.69
CA SER A 144 -3.79 0.75 10.85
C SER A 144 -2.44 1.41 10.56
N ASN A 145 -1.97 1.34 9.32
CA ASN A 145 -0.70 1.94 8.91
C ASN A 145 -0.97 3.30 8.23
N PRO A 146 -0.41 4.42 8.72
CA PRO A 146 -0.68 5.75 8.18
C PRO A 146 -0.23 5.89 6.72
N LEU A 147 0.87 5.25 6.30
CA LEU A 147 1.33 5.28 4.92
C LEU A 147 0.36 4.54 3.99
N LEU A 148 -0.01 3.30 4.34
CA LEU A 148 -0.95 2.52 3.52
C LEU A 148 -2.32 3.19 3.45
N ARG A 149 -2.75 3.84 4.52
CA ARG A 149 -3.98 4.64 4.59
C ARG A 149 -3.94 5.82 3.63
N ALA A 150 -2.83 6.58 3.62
CA ALA A 150 -2.65 7.71 2.70
C ALA A 150 -2.63 7.24 1.23
N GLN A 151 -1.89 6.19 0.92
CA GLN A 151 -1.84 5.58 -0.42
C GLN A 151 -3.22 5.08 -0.86
N TYR A 152 -3.96 4.43 0.03
CA TYR A 152 -5.32 3.97 -0.24
C TYR A 152 -6.27 5.13 -0.54
N LEU A 153 -6.24 6.21 0.25
CA LEU A 153 -7.06 7.40 0.02
C LEU A 153 -6.72 8.09 -1.31
N LEU A 154 -5.45 8.12 -1.70
CA LEU A 154 -5.02 8.63 -3.00
C LEU A 154 -5.47 7.71 -4.14
N SER A 155 -5.41 6.39 -3.96
CA SER A 155 -5.90 5.43 -4.95
C SER A 155 -7.41 5.54 -5.18
N LEU A 156 -8.20 5.84 -4.15
CA LEU A 156 -9.65 6.14 -4.29
C LEU A 156 -9.91 7.39 -5.15
N ARG A 157 -8.93 8.30 -5.24
CA ARG A 157 -8.96 9.51 -6.08
C ARG A 157 -8.28 9.31 -7.44
N GLY A 158 -7.88 8.06 -7.76
CA GLY A 158 -7.23 7.70 -9.02
C GLY A 158 -5.74 8.03 -9.10
N VAL A 159 -5.09 8.29 -7.97
CA VAL A 159 -3.65 8.57 -7.88
C VAL A 159 -2.93 7.38 -7.29
N ASP A 160 -2.07 6.74 -8.05
CA ASP A 160 -1.24 5.62 -7.59
C ASP A 160 0.15 6.13 -7.15
N VAL A 161 0.33 6.32 -5.85
CA VAL A 161 1.62 6.75 -5.27
C VAL A 161 2.47 5.55 -4.86
N ALA A 162 1.86 4.38 -4.68
CA ALA A 162 2.57 3.19 -4.22
C ALA A 162 3.56 2.67 -5.26
N ASN A 163 3.15 2.70 -6.55
CA ASN A 163 3.92 2.18 -7.66
C ASN A 163 4.61 3.27 -8.50
N ASP A 164 4.41 4.55 -8.17
CA ASP A 164 5.02 5.65 -8.90
C ASP A 164 6.43 5.95 -8.39
N GLU A 165 7.42 5.32 -9.01
CA GLU A 165 8.85 5.56 -8.72
C GLU A 165 9.34 6.95 -9.18
N THR A 166 8.56 7.66 -10.00
CA THR A 166 8.92 9.00 -10.47
C THR A 166 8.73 10.07 -9.41
N LEU A 167 7.94 9.77 -8.38
CA LEU A 167 7.69 10.64 -7.24
C LEU A 167 8.87 10.60 -6.26
N LYS A 168 10.02 11.05 -6.73
CA LYS A 168 11.15 11.33 -5.84
C LYS A 168 10.99 12.74 -5.29
N ILE A 169 11.10 12.86 -3.98
CA ILE A 169 11.21 14.19 -3.40
C ILE A 169 12.59 14.73 -3.74
N GLU A 170 12.63 15.79 -4.53
CA GLU A 170 13.84 16.55 -4.82
C GLU A 170 14.15 17.56 -3.67
N GLU A 171 13.89 17.14 -2.44
CA GLU A 171 14.20 17.95 -1.26
C GLU A 171 15.54 17.49 -0.67
N PRO A 172 16.63 18.25 -0.87
CA PRO A 172 17.97 17.87 -0.36
C PRO A 172 17.98 17.73 1.17
N ASP A 173 17.20 18.57 1.86
CA ASP A 173 17.10 18.58 3.32
C ASP A 173 16.49 17.28 3.86
N LEU A 174 15.51 16.72 3.17
CA LEU A 174 14.91 15.43 3.55
C LEU A 174 15.91 14.28 3.42
N LEU A 175 16.67 14.26 2.33
CA LEU A 175 17.72 13.24 2.13
C LEU A 175 18.80 13.34 3.19
N GLY A 176 19.17 14.56 3.61
CA GLY A 176 20.10 14.79 4.73
C GLY A 176 19.59 14.15 6.02
N LEU A 177 18.36 14.42 6.40
CA LEU A 177 17.73 13.87 7.60
C LEU A 177 17.60 12.33 7.56
N VAL A 178 17.36 11.76 6.38
CA VAL A 178 17.28 10.30 6.22
C VAL A 178 18.66 9.67 6.37
N LEU A 179 19.71 10.30 5.82
CA LEU A 179 21.09 9.80 5.97
C LEU A 179 21.56 9.89 7.42
N GLU A 180 21.32 11.02 8.11
CA GLU A 180 21.65 11.20 9.51
C GLU A 180 20.97 10.14 10.40
N ALA A 181 19.67 9.93 10.23
CA ALA A 181 18.95 8.89 10.96
C ALA A 181 19.49 7.47 10.69
N ARG A 182 19.98 7.20 9.48
CA ARG A 182 20.59 5.91 9.15
C ARG A 182 21.95 5.75 9.79
N GLU A 183 22.78 6.80 9.78
CA GLU A 183 24.09 6.79 10.46
C GLU A 183 23.89 6.54 11.96
N GLU A 184 22.94 7.19 12.62
CA GLU A 184 22.60 6.96 14.02
C GLU A 184 22.20 5.51 14.31
N ILE A 185 21.41 4.88 13.40
CA ILE A 185 20.99 3.49 13.56
C ILE A 185 22.16 2.50 13.33
N GLU A 186 23.04 2.81 12.35
CA GLU A 186 24.20 1.96 12.03
C GLU A 186 25.29 2.04 13.10
N ASP A 187 25.45 3.20 13.73
CA ASP A 187 26.47 3.45 14.77
C ASP A 187 26.04 2.98 16.16
N ALA A 188 24.75 2.70 16.37
CA ALA A 188 24.24 2.27 17.67
C ALA A 188 24.81 0.90 18.08
N GLU A 189 25.40 0.84 19.29
CA GLU A 189 25.91 -0.39 19.89
C GLU A 189 24.88 -1.05 20.84
N ALA A 190 23.96 -0.25 21.40
CA ALA A 190 22.96 -0.67 22.37
C ALA A 190 21.56 -0.16 22.01
N GLU A 191 20.53 -0.91 22.39
CA GLU A 191 19.12 -0.56 22.09
C GLU A 191 18.70 0.75 22.77
N GLU A 192 19.30 1.08 23.90
CA GLU A 192 19.04 2.32 24.66
C GLU A 192 19.42 3.58 23.87
N GLU A 193 20.39 3.48 22.96
CA GLU A 193 20.84 4.60 22.12
C GLU A 193 19.81 4.94 21.03
N LEU A 194 18.95 3.99 20.69
CA LEU A 194 17.90 4.16 19.65
C LEU A 194 16.62 4.79 20.21
N GLU A 195 16.50 4.98 21.51
CA GLU A 195 15.28 5.52 22.12
C GLU A 195 15.01 6.96 21.67
N ALA A 196 16.04 7.82 21.62
CA ALA A 196 15.91 9.18 21.14
C ALA A 196 15.58 9.25 19.63
N PRO A 197 16.27 8.54 18.73
CA PRO A 197 15.89 8.43 17.33
C PRO A 197 14.45 7.91 17.12
N ARG A 198 13.99 6.95 17.90
CA ARG A 198 12.60 6.45 17.85
C ARG A 198 11.58 7.54 18.16
N GLN A 199 11.80 8.28 19.25
CA GLN A 199 10.91 9.38 19.66
C GLN A 199 10.88 10.49 18.60
N GLU A 200 12.03 10.87 18.06
CA GLU A 200 12.11 11.88 17.01
C GLU A 200 11.40 11.45 15.72
N ASN A 201 11.60 10.20 15.32
CA ASN A 201 10.95 9.67 14.13
C ASN A 201 9.43 9.53 14.31
N ASP A 202 8.95 9.11 15.49
CA ASP A 202 7.52 9.06 15.80
C ASP A 202 6.90 10.47 15.76
N GLU A 203 7.63 11.51 16.19
CA GLU A 203 7.19 12.89 16.08
C GLU A 203 7.13 13.35 14.61
N ARG A 204 8.07 12.93 13.76
CA ARG A 204 8.06 13.20 12.31
C ARG A 204 6.84 12.55 11.65
N ILE A 205 6.54 11.29 11.99
CA ILE A 205 5.34 10.59 11.51
C ILE A 205 4.07 11.33 11.93
N ARG A 206 3.97 11.75 13.19
CA ARG A 206 2.81 12.48 13.71
C ARG A 206 2.61 13.82 12.97
N LYS A 207 3.67 14.57 12.70
CA LYS A 207 3.60 15.80 11.90
C LYS A 207 3.13 15.54 10.48
N SER A 208 3.61 14.46 9.86
CA SER A 208 3.14 14.05 8.53
C SER A 208 1.65 13.67 8.53
N GLU A 209 1.16 13.00 9.59
CA GLU A 209 -0.27 12.70 9.73
C GLU A 209 -1.11 13.98 9.86
N GLU A 210 -0.63 15.01 10.57
CA GLU A 210 -1.31 16.31 10.68
C GLU A 210 -1.37 17.05 9.33
N VAL A 211 -0.30 17.00 8.55
CA VAL A 211 -0.27 17.59 7.21
C VAL A 211 -1.21 16.84 6.27
N LEU A 212 -1.22 15.50 6.32
CA LEU A 212 -2.12 14.68 5.53
C LEU A 212 -3.59 14.91 5.91
N GLU A 213 -3.90 15.04 7.22
CA GLU A 213 -5.25 15.37 7.68
C GLU A 213 -5.74 16.64 7.01
N LYS A 214 -4.94 17.72 7.08
CA LYS A 214 -5.28 18.99 6.45
C LYS A 214 -5.43 18.88 4.94
N ALA A 215 -4.47 18.22 4.27
CA ALA A 215 -4.49 18.06 2.82
C ALA A 215 -5.74 17.29 2.34
N PHE A 216 -6.13 16.22 3.03
CA PHE A 216 -7.32 15.46 2.69
C PHE A 216 -8.63 16.18 3.04
N GLN A 217 -8.66 17.02 4.09
CA GLN A 217 -9.82 17.85 4.41
C GLN A 217 -10.04 18.97 3.38
N GLU A 218 -8.95 19.56 2.89
CA GLU A 218 -8.96 20.61 1.86
C GLU A 218 -9.04 20.04 0.43
N ASP A 219 -9.00 18.70 0.30
CA ASP A 219 -8.93 17.93 -0.97
C ASP A 219 -7.73 18.34 -1.85
N ASP A 220 -6.63 18.77 -1.21
CA ASP A 220 -5.36 19.09 -1.87
C ASP A 220 -4.57 17.77 -2.14
N ILE A 221 -4.84 17.19 -3.30
CA ILE A 221 -4.24 15.92 -3.70
C ILE A 221 -2.74 16.01 -3.90
N GLU A 222 -2.24 17.15 -4.41
CA GLU A 222 -0.80 17.32 -4.64
C GLU A 222 -0.03 17.47 -3.31
N ALA A 223 -0.58 18.15 -2.32
CA ALA A 223 0.00 18.18 -0.98
C ALA A 223 -0.02 16.80 -0.32
N ALA A 224 -1.16 16.09 -0.40
CA ALA A 224 -1.29 14.74 0.13
C ALA A 224 -0.30 13.76 -0.53
N LYS A 225 -0.09 13.88 -1.84
CA LYS A 225 0.86 13.08 -2.61
C LYS A 225 2.31 13.31 -2.14
N ARG A 226 2.75 14.59 -2.07
CA ARG A 226 4.09 14.93 -1.59
C ARG A 226 4.33 14.42 -0.17
N GLU A 227 3.38 14.65 0.72
CA GLU A 227 3.52 14.24 2.11
C GLU A 227 3.48 12.70 2.27
N SER A 228 2.73 11.98 1.44
CA SER A 228 2.75 10.52 1.43
C SER A 228 4.11 9.95 1.05
N VAL A 229 4.84 10.60 0.14
CA VAL A 229 6.21 10.21 -0.22
C VAL A 229 7.16 10.49 0.95
N ARG A 230 7.03 11.64 1.62
CA ARG A 230 7.83 11.97 2.81
C ARG A 230 7.56 10.97 3.94
N LEU A 231 6.31 10.65 4.21
CA LEU A 231 5.91 9.68 5.22
C LEU A 231 6.50 8.28 4.96
N ARG A 232 6.69 7.88 3.69
CA ARG A 232 7.35 6.61 3.34
C ARG A 232 8.75 6.51 3.93
N TYR A 233 9.53 7.60 3.89
CA TYR A 233 10.88 7.62 4.48
C TYR A 233 10.83 7.43 6.00
N TRP A 234 9.91 8.11 6.68
CA TRP A 234 9.77 7.98 8.14
C TRP A 234 9.31 6.60 8.57
N VAL A 235 8.41 5.98 7.79
CA VAL A 235 7.97 4.60 8.04
C VAL A 235 9.13 3.61 7.83
N ASN A 236 9.94 3.79 6.79
CA ASN A 236 11.10 2.94 6.54
C ASN A 236 12.16 3.08 7.66
N ILE A 237 12.39 4.30 8.17
CA ILE A 237 13.27 4.52 9.33
C ILE A 237 12.69 3.82 10.56
N LYS A 238 11.38 3.93 10.80
CA LYS A 238 10.71 3.23 11.90
C LYS A 238 10.89 1.72 11.81
N GLU A 239 10.68 1.14 10.64
CA GLU A 239 10.89 -0.29 10.42
C GLU A 239 12.35 -0.70 10.66
N SER A 240 13.32 0.14 10.31
CA SER A 240 14.74 -0.11 10.60
C SER A 240 15.04 -0.06 12.08
N LEU A 241 14.46 0.91 12.82
CA LEU A 241 14.58 1.02 14.27
C LEU A 241 13.92 -0.17 15.00
N ASP A 242 12.76 -0.62 14.53
CA ASP A 242 12.00 -1.71 15.14
C ASP A 242 12.64 -3.09 14.88
N ASN A 243 13.37 -3.23 13.76
CA ASN A 243 14.06 -4.46 13.36
C ASN A 243 15.56 -4.44 13.68
N TRP A 244 16.03 -3.43 14.42
CA TRP A 244 17.43 -3.34 14.75
C TRP A 244 17.87 -4.48 15.67
N GLU A 245 19.01 -5.08 15.39
CA GLU A 245 19.66 -6.09 16.21
C GLU A 245 21.16 -5.76 16.30
N SER A 246 21.72 -5.75 17.51
CA SER A 246 23.14 -5.48 17.73
C SER A 246 24.02 -6.40 16.89
N GLY A 247 24.95 -5.78 16.16
CA GLY A 247 25.94 -6.50 15.29
C GLY A 247 25.40 -7.02 13.97
N LYS A 248 24.15 -6.72 13.60
CA LYS A 248 23.60 -7.02 12.28
C LYS A 248 23.48 -5.75 11.43
N PRO A 249 23.85 -5.82 10.14
CA PRO A 249 23.67 -4.69 9.25
C PRO A 249 22.19 -4.39 9.06
N VAL A 250 21.83 -3.12 9.08
CA VAL A 250 20.46 -2.65 8.83
C VAL A 250 20.13 -2.84 7.36
N VAL A 251 19.17 -3.71 7.04
CA VAL A 251 18.68 -3.93 5.68
C VAL A 251 17.41 -3.13 5.49
N LEU A 252 17.48 -2.02 4.73
CA LEU A 252 16.29 -1.30 4.32
C LEU A 252 15.60 -2.07 3.19
N GLN A 253 14.34 -2.40 3.40
CA GLN A 253 13.49 -2.90 2.33
C GLN A 253 13.06 -1.72 1.46
N HIS A 254 13.30 -1.84 0.15
CA HIS A 254 12.93 -0.85 -0.88
C HIS A 254 11.55 -1.15 -1.45
#